data_5eb4d23fdc1f4a5cafcc46189fbba92a
#
_entry.id   5eb4d23fdc1f4a5cafcc46189fbba92a
#
_cell.length_a   1.000
_cell.length_b   1.000
_cell.length_c   1.000
_cell.angle_alpha   90.00
_cell.angle_beta   90.00
_cell.angle_gamma   90.00
#
_symmetry.space_group_name_H-M   'P 1'
#
loop_
_entity.id
_entity.type
_entity.pdbx_description
1 polymer ?
#
loop_
_entity_poly.entity_id
_entity_poly.type
_entity_poly.pdbx_seq_one_letter_code
_entity_poly.pdbx_strand_id
1 'polypeptide(L)'
;MTDAPLPTTFSGPSESPGFLLWRISNLWQREQRNALQPLGLTHTQFVALAVASWFGQEEPITQARLSQLTRSDPMTISQVVRTLEKMGCFERAPHPEDTRAKVITVSDAGRELAAQAIRIVEATDRAFFEPLGEETASLVQLFQKLLR
;
A
#
# COMPACT_ATOMS: atom_id res chain seq x y z
N MET A 1 -11.36 -10.55 -41.82
CA MET A 1 -11.72 -9.81 -40.59
C MET A 1 -11.89 -10.82 -39.48
N THR A 2 -11.00 -10.82 -38.54
CA THR A 2 -11.20 -11.59 -37.31
C THR A 2 -12.15 -10.78 -36.44
N ASP A 3 -13.39 -11.26 -36.32
CA ASP A 3 -14.31 -10.69 -35.34
C ASP A 3 -13.70 -10.84 -33.95
N ALA A 4 -13.34 -9.72 -33.35
CA ALA A 4 -12.87 -9.75 -31.96
C ALA A 4 -14.00 -10.32 -31.08
N PRO A 5 -13.68 -11.25 -30.15
CA PRO A 5 -14.73 -11.85 -29.31
C PRO A 5 -15.45 -10.86 -28.39
N LEU A 6 -14.87 -9.66 -28.21
CA LEU A 6 -15.44 -8.57 -27.42
C LEU A 6 -15.25 -7.24 -28.17
N PRO A 7 -16.18 -6.28 -28.03
CA PRO A 7 -16.11 -5.00 -28.74
C PRO A 7 -15.11 -4.03 -28.10
N THR A 8 -13.86 -4.46 -27.95
CA THR A 8 -12.79 -3.63 -27.39
C THR A 8 -12.30 -2.59 -28.40
N THR A 9 -11.85 -1.43 -27.92
CA THR A 9 -11.22 -0.40 -28.73
C THR A 9 -9.71 -0.62 -28.91
N PHE A 10 -9.15 -1.59 -28.19
CA PHE A 10 -7.74 -1.96 -28.28
C PHE A 10 -7.55 -3.13 -29.23
N SER A 11 -6.34 -3.29 -29.74
CA SER A 11 -6.00 -4.41 -30.63
C SER A 11 -6.04 -5.78 -29.93
N GLY A 12 -5.92 -5.78 -28.61
CA GLY A 12 -6.02 -6.98 -27.79
C GLY A 12 -5.76 -6.67 -26.31
N PRO A 13 -5.85 -7.68 -25.43
CA PRO A 13 -5.63 -7.47 -23.99
C PRO A 13 -4.25 -6.90 -23.66
N SER A 14 -3.22 -7.23 -24.45
CA SER A 14 -1.86 -6.72 -24.23
C SER A 14 -1.72 -5.21 -24.49
N GLU A 15 -2.70 -4.59 -25.11
CA GLU A 15 -2.72 -3.15 -25.40
C GLU A 15 -3.70 -2.38 -24.50
N SER A 16 -4.36 -3.07 -23.58
CA SER A 16 -5.31 -2.43 -22.65
C SER A 16 -4.56 -2.01 -21.37
N PRO A 17 -4.49 -0.70 -21.08
CA PRO A 17 -3.80 -0.23 -19.88
C PRO A 17 -4.47 -0.72 -18.60
N GLY A 18 -5.80 -0.80 -18.57
CA GLY A 18 -6.53 -1.29 -17.41
C GLY A 18 -6.29 -2.77 -17.13
N PHE A 19 -6.29 -3.59 -18.17
CA PHE A 19 -6.02 -5.02 -18.02
C PHE A 19 -4.57 -5.28 -17.61
N LEU A 20 -3.62 -4.53 -18.19
CA LEU A 20 -2.22 -4.63 -17.81
C LEU A 20 -2.00 -4.20 -16.34
N LEU A 21 -2.64 -3.12 -15.93
CA LEU A 21 -2.56 -2.67 -14.53
C LEU A 21 -3.07 -3.76 -13.58
N TRP A 22 -4.21 -4.37 -13.92
CA TRP A 22 -4.79 -5.44 -13.10
C TRP A 22 -3.84 -6.63 -12.96
N ARG A 23 -3.26 -7.08 -14.08
CA ARG A 23 -2.32 -8.21 -14.09
C ARG A 23 -1.04 -7.88 -13.33
N ILE A 24 -0.46 -6.70 -13.57
CA ILE A 24 0.76 -6.24 -12.91
C ILE A 24 0.51 -6.12 -11.40
N SER A 25 -0.61 -5.52 -11.02
CA SER A 25 -0.97 -5.35 -9.61
C SER A 25 -1.09 -6.68 -8.88
N ASN A 26 -1.75 -7.68 -9.50
CA ASN A 26 -1.88 -9.01 -8.91
C ASN A 26 -0.52 -9.70 -8.76
N LEU A 27 0.34 -9.59 -9.78
CA LEU A 27 1.66 -10.18 -9.74
C LEU A 27 2.54 -9.51 -8.67
N TRP A 28 2.54 -8.19 -8.64
CA TRP A 28 3.31 -7.40 -7.67
C TRP A 28 2.86 -7.68 -6.23
N GLN A 29 1.55 -7.73 -5.99
CA GLN A 29 1.01 -8.01 -4.65
C GLN A 29 1.38 -9.42 -4.19
N ARG A 30 1.40 -10.40 -5.09
CA ARG A 30 1.82 -11.76 -4.75
C ARG A 30 3.30 -11.79 -4.32
N GLU A 31 4.16 -11.09 -5.05
CA GLU A 31 5.58 -10.99 -4.70
C GLU A 31 5.78 -10.34 -3.34
N GLN A 32 5.07 -9.24 -3.06
CA GLN A 32 5.15 -8.56 -1.80
C GLN A 32 4.62 -9.41 -0.64
N ARG A 33 3.52 -10.11 -0.86
CA ARG A 33 2.94 -11.01 0.16
C ARG A 33 3.94 -12.11 0.54
N ASN A 34 4.55 -12.71 -0.45
CA ASN A 34 5.53 -13.78 -0.23
C ASN A 34 6.76 -13.26 0.53
N ALA A 35 7.22 -12.07 0.16
CA ALA A 35 8.39 -11.45 0.79
C ALA A 35 8.13 -11.08 2.27
N LEU A 36 6.92 -10.63 2.59
CA LEU A 36 6.56 -10.22 3.95
C LEU A 36 6.12 -11.37 4.86
N GLN A 37 5.89 -12.55 4.32
CA GLN A 37 5.41 -13.70 5.09
C GLN A 37 6.28 -14.00 6.31
N PRO A 38 7.63 -13.98 6.23
CA PRO A 38 8.46 -14.26 7.40
C PRO A 38 8.26 -13.27 8.57
N LEU A 39 7.78 -12.07 8.29
CA LEU A 39 7.47 -11.08 9.33
C LEU A 39 6.04 -11.19 9.86
N GLY A 40 5.23 -12.09 9.32
CA GLY A 40 3.82 -12.23 9.71
C GLY A 40 2.95 -11.07 9.28
N LEU A 41 3.36 -10.29 8.28
CA LEU A 41 2.62 -9.13 7.76
C LEU A 41 2.00 -9.45 6.41
N THR A 42 0.75 -8.99 6.21
CA THR A 42 0.20 -8.80 4.87
C THR A 42 0.74 -7.50 4.29
N HIS A 43 0.67 -7.35 2.98
CA HIS A 43 1.11 -6.10 2.34
C HIS A 43 0.26 -4.90 2.80
N THR A 44 -1.06 -5.09 2.95
CA THR A 44 -1.95 -4.02 3.43
C THR A 44 -1.60 -3.59 4.86
N GLN A 45 -1.27 -4.53 5.72
CA GLN A 45 -0.80 -4.24 7.08
C GLN A 45 0.51 -3.46 7.05
N PHE A 46 1.45 -3.85 6.19
CA PHE A 46 2.69 -3.11 5.99
C PHE A 46 2.43 -1.66 5.56
N VAL A 47 1.57 -1.47 4.56
CA VAL A 47 1.25 -0.12 4.04
C VAL A 47 0.67 0.76 5.16
N ALA A 48 -0.28 0.25 5.93
CA ALA A 48 -0.87 0.99 7.04
C ALA A 48 0.18 1.36 8.09
N LEU A 49 1.05 0.41 8.44
CA LEU A 49 2.11 0.62 9.42
C LEU A 49 3.13 1.65 8.92
N ALA A 50 3.55 1.55 7.67
CA ALA A 50 4.53 2.46 7.07
C ALA A 50 3.97 3.88 6.94
N VAL A 51 2.72 4.02 6.47
CA VAL A 51 2.06 5.31 6.29
C VAL A 51 1.84 5.99 7.64
N ALA A 52 1.37 5.25 8.64
CA ALA A 52 1.20 5.78 9.99
C ALA A 52 2.54 6.20 10.61
N SER A 53 3.59 5.44 10.37
CA SER A 53 4.94 5.76 10.86
C SER A 53 5.48 7.03 10.21
N TRP A 54 5.26 7.20 8.91
CA TRP A 54 5.77 8.35 8.16
C TRP A 54 5.00 9.63 8.47
N PHE A 55 3.69 9.61 8.24
CA PHE A 55 2.85 10.80 8.37
C PHE A 55 2.52 11.14 9.82
N GLY A 56 2.57 10.16 10.72
CA GLY A 56 2.30 10.37 12.15
C GLY A 56 3.30 11.28 12.86
N GLN A 57 4.44 11.55 12.24
CA GLN A 57 5.41 12.52 12.76
C GLN A 57 4.97 13.96 12.52
N GLU A 58 4.15 14.21 11.52
CA GLU A 58 3.74 15.55 11.10
C GLU A 58 2.30 15.89 11.48
N GLU A 59 1.43 14.88 11.59
CA GLU A 59 0.01 15.09 11.86
C GLU A 59 -0.57 13.94 12.69
N PRO A 60 -1.66 14.19 13.44
CA PRO A 60 -2.42 13.10 14.07
C PRO A 60 -3.04 12.19 13.01
N ILE A 61 -2.84 10.87 13.15
CA ILE A 61 -3.36 9.88 12.20
C ILE A 61 -4.59 9.20 12.80
N THR A 62 -5.73 9.39 12.15
CA THR A 62 -6.98 8.67 12.44
C THR A 62 -7.17 7.56 11.41
N GLN A 63 -8.12 6.63 11.66
CA GLN A 63 -8.48 5.62 10.65
C GLN A 63 -8.97 6.28 9.36
N ALA A 64 -9.75 7.35 9.45
CA ALA A 64 -10.23 8.09 8.29
C ALA A 64 -9.06 8.68 7.48
N ARG A 65 -8.09 9.28 8.18
CA ARG A 65 -6.91 9.84 7.53
C ARG A 65 -6.06 8.76 6.86
N LEU A 66 -5.90 7.62 7.54
CA LEU A 66 -5.16 6.48 7.01
C LEU A 66 -5.82 5.94 5.74
N SER A 67 -7.15 5.83 5.74
CA SER A 67 -7.93 5.44 4.56
C SER A 67 -7.71 6.41 3.39
N GLN A 68 -7.72 7.72 3.64
CA GLN A 68 -7.47 8.74 2.63
C GLN A 68 -6.05 8.65 2.06
N LEU A 69 -5.05 8.55 2.92
CA LEU A 69 -3.64 8.51 2.51
C LEU A 69 -3.31 7.27 1.68
N THR A 70 -3.90 6.14 2.02
CA THR A 70 -3.66 4.87 1.33
C THR A 70 -4.62 4.63 0.16
N ARG A 71 -5.68 5.43 0.07
CA ARG A 71 -6.81 5.21 -0.86
C ARG A 71 -7.42 3.83 -0.72
N SER A 72 -7.42 3.32 0.50
CA SER A 72 -8.00 2.03 0.84
C SER A 72 -9.40 2.18 1.39
N ASP A 73 -10.20 1.15 1.24
CA ASP A 73 -11.54 1.09 1.78
C ASP A 73 -11.52 1.22 3.31
N PRO A 74 -12.44 2.04 3.89
CA PRO A 74 -12.48 2.23 5.35
C PRO A 74 -12.68 0.95 6.16
N MET A 75 -13.43 -0.02 5.65
CA MET A 75 -13.61 -1.30 6.35
C MET A 75 -12.32 -2.11 6.39
N THR A 76 -11.59 -2.13 5.29
CA THR A 76 -10.27 -2.76 5.22
C THR A 76 -9.31 -2.13 6.22
N ILE A 77 -9.26 -0.80 6.27
CA ILE A 77 -8.40 -0.06 7.21
C ILE A 77 -8.81 -0.35 8.65
N SER A 78 -10.11 -0.40 8.95
CA SER A 78 -10.59 -0.74 10.30
C SER A 78 -10.09 -2.10 10.76
N GLN A 79 -10.15 -3.10 9.89
CA GLN A 79 -9.66 -4.46 10.20
C GLN A 79 -8.14 -4.49 10.38
N VAL A 80 -7.41 -3.81 9.50
CA VAL A 80 -5.95 -3.73 9.54
C VAL A 80 -5.49 -3.06 10.83
N VAL A 81 -6.11 -1.95 11.21
CA VAL A 81 -5.79 -1.23 12.45
C VAL A 81 -5.99 -2.13 13.66
N ARG A 82 -7.12 -2.84 13.72
CA ARG A 82 -7.38 -3.77 14.84
C ARG A 82 -6.33 -4.87 14.92
N THR A 83 -5.93 -5.41 13.79
CA THR A 83 -4.89 -6.45 13.74
C THR A 83 -3.55 -5.90 14.23
N LEU A 84 -3.16 -4.71 13.78
CA LEU A 84 -1.91 -4.08 14.18
C LEU A 84 -1.92 -3.68 15.66
N GLU A 85 -3.07 -3.34 16.22
CA GLU A 85 -3.22 -3.14 17.67
C GLU A 85 -2.97 -4.44 18.43
N LYS A 86 -3.57 -5.54 17.98
CA LYS A 86 -3.38 -6.86 18.61
C LYS A 86 -1.92 -7.31 18.52
N MET A 87 -1.23 -6.97 17.45
CA MET A 87 0.19 -7.27 17.28
C MET A 87 1.10 -6.38 18.15
N GLY A 88 0.54 -5.36 18.81
CA GLY A 88 1.32 -4.43 19.61
C GLY A 88 2.05 -3.36 18.80
N CYS A 89 1.68 -3.18 17.52
CA CYS A 89 2.30 -2.21 16.63
C CYS A 89 1.64 -0.85 16.68
N PHE A 90 0.32 -0.82 16.93
CA PHE A 90 -0.49 0.40 17.05
C PHE A 90 -1.06 0.54 18.45
N GLU A 91 -1.15 1.79 18.89
CA GLU A 91 -1.86 2.19 20.11
C GLU A 91 -2.85 3.29 19.74
N ARG A 92 -3.97 3.36 20.46
CA ARG A 92 -4.95 4.44 20.28
C ARG A 92 -4.91 5.41 21.42
N ALA A 93 -4.99 6.69 21.10
CA ALA A 93 -5.08 7.79 22.07
C ALA A 93 -6.20 8.74 21.68
N PRO A 94 -6.75 9.54 22.63
CA PRO A 94 -7.70 10.59 22.27
C PRO A 94 -7.05 11.61 21.32
N HIS A 95 -7.85 12.09 20.34
CA HIS A 95 -7.40 13.17 19.46
C HIS A 95 -7.25 14.46 20.27
N PRO A 96 -6.15 15.24 20.06
CA PRO A 96 -5.93 16.47 20.87
C PRO A 96 -7.00 17.54 20.71
N GLU A 97 -7.70 17.57 19.56
CA GLU A 97 -8.70 18.61 19.25
C GLU A 97 -10.11 18.06 19.06
N ASP A 98 -10.28 16.77 18.77
CA ASP A 98 -11.57 16.14 18.54
C ASP A 98 -11.73 14.91 19.43
N THR A 99 -12.52 15.05 20.50
CA THR A 99 -12.73 13.97 21.47
C THR A 99 -13.47 12.75 20.92
N ARG A 100 -14.11 12.88 19.74
CA ARG A 100 -14.82 11.76 19.08
C ARG A 100 -13.88 10.87 18.30
N ALA A 101 -12.72 11.38 17.88
CA ALA A 101 -11.74 10.66 17.09
C ALA A 101 -10.67 10.02 17.98
N LYS A 102 -10.11 8.92 17.51
CA LYS A 102 -8.95 8.29 18.12
C LYS A 102 -7.74 8.47 17.20
N VAL A 103 -6.62 8.86 17.79
CA VAL A 103 -5.34 8.95 17.09
C VAL A 103 -4.64 7.61 17.20
N ILE A 104 -4.15 7.11 16.08
CA ILE A 104 -3.33 5.93 16.00
C ILE A 104 -1.88 6.36 16.15
N THR A 105 -1.17 5.78 17.10
CA THR A 105 0.26 5.99 17.28
C THR A 105 0.99 4.66 17.07
N VAL A 106 2.19 4.73 16.51
CA VAL A 106 3.02 3.56 16.27
C VAL A 106 3.89 3.32 17.49
N SER A 107 3.83 2.10 18.04
CA SER A 107 4.67 1.71 19.18
C SER A 107 6.14 1.54 18.75
N ASP A 108 7.05 1.41 19.71
CA ASP A 108 8.45 1.10 19.42
C ASP A 108 8.59 -0.22 18.67
N ALA A 109 7.82 -1.24 19.06
CA ALA A 109 7.80 -2.52 18.36
C ALA A 109 7.28 -2.35 16.93
N GLY A 110 6.26 -1.51 16.74
CA GLY A 110 5.72 -1.21 15.41
C GLY A 110 6.74 -0.50 14.53
N ARG A 111 7.47 0.46 15.06
CA ARG A 111 8.53 1.16 14.31
C ARG A 111 9.65 0.21 13.89
N GLU A 112 10.04 -0.68 14.78
CA GLU A 112 11.08 -1.67 14.48
C GLU A 112 10.61 -2.63 13.38
N LEU A 113 9.37 -3.11 13.47
CA LEU A 113 8.79 -3.98 12.43
C LEU A 113 8.68 -3.25 11.10
N ALA A 114 8.26 -1.99 11.11
CA ALA A 114 8.20 -1.16 9.90
C ALA A 114 9.58 -1.01 9.26
N ALA A 115 10.61 -0.79 10.06
CA ALA A 115 11.98 -0.66 9.56
C ALA A 115 12.50 -1.94 8.92
N GLN A 116 12.16 -3.09 9.47
CA GLN A 116 12.50 -4.38 8.86
C GLN A 116 11.71 -4.61 7.57
N ALA A 117 10.42 -4.33 7.62
CA ALA A 117 9.51 -4.57 6.50
C ALA A 117 9.82 -3.69 5.29
N ILE A 118 10.14 -2.40 5.50
CA ILE A 118 10.44 -1.49 4.39
C ILE A 118 11.65 -1.95 3.58
N ARG A 119 12.65 -2.50 4.23
CA ARG A 119 13.83 -3.04 3.53
C ARG A 119 13.47 -4.20 2.62
N ILE A 120 12.60 -5.08 3.11
CA ILE A 120 12.12 -6.25 2.35
C ILE A 120 11.27 -5.79 1.16
N VAL A 121 10.32 -4.88 1.41
CA VAL A 121 9.42 -4.36 0.37
C VAL A 121 10.21 -3.64 -0.72
N GLU A 122 11.15 -2.78 -0.35
CA GLU A 122 11.94 -2.05 -1.34
C GLU A 122 12.89 -2.96 -2.12
N ALA A 123 13.44 -4.00 -1.50
CA ALA A 123 14.23 -5.00 -2.22
C ALA A 123 13.38 -5.76 -3.23
N THR A 124 12.15 -6.11 -2.85
CA THR A 124 11.20 -6.76 -3.75
C THR A 124 10.79 -5.83 -4.89
N ASP A 125 10.56 -4.55 -4.61
CA ASP A 125 10.27 -3.53 -5.63
C ASP A 125 11.43 -3.39 -6.61
N ARG A 126 12.65 -3.30 -6.13
CA ARG A 126 13.82 -3.18 -7.01
C ARG A 126 13.92 -4.37 -7.97
N ALA A 127 13.69 -5.57 -7.49
CA ALA A 127 13.69 -6.76 -8.33
C ALA A 127 12.53 -6.76 -9.32
N PHE A 128 11.34 -6.34 -8.88
CA PHE A 128 10.14 -6.31 -9.71
C PHE A 128 10.26 -5.31 -10.86
N PHE A 129 10.77 -4.11 -10.58
CA PHE A 129 10.88 -3.03 -11.55
C PHE A 129 12.22 -3.03 -12.30
N GLU A 130 13.14 -3.94 -11.98
CA GLU A 130 14.45 -4.04 -12.61
C GLU A 130 14.39 -4.08 -14.15
N PRO A 131 13.43 -4.77 -14.79
CA PRO A 131 13.35 -4.76 -16.26
C PRO A 131 13.13 -3.39 -16.89
N LEU A 132 12.64 -2.40 -16.14
CA LEU A 132 12.45 -1.04 -16.64
C LEU A 132 13.74 -0.22 -16.63
N GLY A 133 14.73 -0.60 -15.82
CA GLY A 133 15.99 0.14 -15.73
C GLY A 133 15.77 1.62 -15.41
N GLU A 134 16.33 2.48 -16.26
CA GLU A 134 16.22 3.94 -16.11
C GLU A 134 14.80 4.47 -16.31
N GLU A 135 13.93 3.71 -16.96
CA GLU A 135 12.53 4.10 -17.19
C GLU A 135 11.69 4.09 -15.91
N THR A 136 12.21 3.51 -14.83
CA THR A 136 11.51 3.50 -13.53
C THR A 136 11.16 4.92 -13.05
N ALA A 137 12.05 5.89 -13.25
CA ALA A 137 11.79 7.28 -12.89
C ALA A 137 10.60 7.87 -13.67
N SER A 138 10.50 7.53 -14.96
CA SER A 138 9.37 7.94 -15.81
C SER A 138 8.07 7.28 -15.35
N LEU A 139 8.11 6.02 -14.95
CA LEU A 139 6.95 5.31 -14.41
C LEU A 139 6.43 5.99 -13.14
N VAL A 140 7.31 6.41 -12.23
CA VAL A 140 6.91 7.12 -11.01
C VAL A 140 6.17 8.41 -11.37
N GLN A 141 6.66 9.18 -12.34
CA GLN A 141 6.00 10.40 -12.80
C GLN A 141 4.63 10.12 -13.41
N LEU A 142 4.48 9.05 -14.18
CA LEU A 142 3.21 8.64 -14.76
C LEU A 142 2.20 8.21 -13.68
N PHE A 143 2.64 7.46 -12.70
CA PHE A 143 1.80 7.09 -11.56
C PHE A 143 1.34 8.32 -10.77
N GLN A 144 2.21 9.29 -10.55
CA GLN A 144 1.86 10.52 -9.86
C GLN A 144 0.76 11.29 -10.61
N LYS A 145 0.77 11.28 -11.94
CA LYS A 145 -0.29 11.89 -12.76
C LYS A 145 -1.65 11.20 -12.53
N LEU A 146 -1.65 9.89 -12.38
CA LEU A 146 -2.87 9.12 -12.14
C LEU A 146 -3.47 9.34 -10.74
N LEU A 147 -2.64 9.75 -9.79
CA LEU A 147 -3.06 9.96 -8.39
C LEU A 147 -3.56 11.37 -8.09
N ARG A 148 -3.59 12.25 -9.07
CA ARG A 148 -4.11 13.62 -8.91
C ARG A 148 -5.62 13.65 -8.76
#